data_b7b063424adfd652e039ebcdcf057743
#
_entry.id   b7b063424adfd652e039ebcdcf057743
#
_cell.length_a   1.000
_cell.length_b   1.000
_cell.length_c   1.000
_cell.angle_alpha   90.00
_cell.angle_beta   90.00
_cell.angle_gamma   90.00
#
_symmetry.space_group_name_H-M   'P 1'
#
loop_
_entity.id
_entity.type
_entity.pdbx_description
1 polymer ?
#
loop_
_entity_poly.entity_id
_entity_poly.type
_entity_poly.pdbx_seq_one_letter_code
_entity_poly.pdbx_strand_id
1 'polypeptide(L)'
;MEKIDLSPKKLYQGCLFAAIIHAILVGEYPELNYEHSWDGLNYSMNNSCGCRATITFHSRYIVAVFQDYSRVIPGKNAYEYLCGMPEGILKLAQAETLQYVLRDENGEIKPVITAAFWGTWEELSSSQTWSDIWENGGYILENQLLPHQQSFMRWDDYYGLSDGQMQLAQSLLDRRLADAGAPILLSPQEAGNLYGDIEECTASLQELNIFLPAPEMDR
;
A
#
# COMPACT_ATOMS: atom_id res chain seq x y z
N MET A 1 -12.91 -9.06 -20.59
CA MET A 1 -11.95 -8.53 -19.61
C MET A 1 -11.16 -7.42 -20.27
N GLU A 2 -11.00 -6.32 -19.56
CA GLU A 2 -10.21 -5.18 -20.00
C GLU A 2 -8.76 -5.34 -19.55
N LYS A 3 -7.82 -5.04 -20.43
CA LYS A 3 -6.40 -4.93 -20.07
C LYS A 3 -6.17 -3.59 -19.38
N ILE A 4 -5.49 -3.60 -18.25
CA ILE A 4 -5.13 -2.39 -17.51
C ILE A 4 -3.71 -1.97 -17.90
N ASP A 5 -3.59 -0.76 -18.45
CA ASP A 5 -2.29 -0.21 -18.87
C ASP A 5 -1.52 0.41 -17.69
N LEU A 6 -1.22 -0.44 -16.70
CA LEU A 6 -0.35 -0.14 -15.56
C LEU A 6 0.81 -1.13 -15.53
N SER A 7 2.00 -0.64 -15.23
CA SER A 7 3.14 -1.52 -14.97
C SER A 7 3.05 -2.09 -13.56
N PRO A 8 2.93 -3.42 -13.39
CA PRO A 8 2.88 -4.06 -12.09
C PRO A 8 4.11 -3.71 -11.21
N LYS A 9 5.28 -3.65 -11.84
CA LYS A 9 6.53 -3.30 -11.15
C LYS A 9 6.53 -1.85 -10.65
N LYS A 10 6.03 -0.90 -11.46
CA LYS A 10 5.93 0.51 -11.04
C LYS A 10 4.90 0.68 -9.92
N LEU A 11 3.77 -0.03 -10.01
CA LEU A 11 2.76 -0.05 -8.94
C LEU A 11 3.38 -0.52 -7.63
N TYR A 12 4.09 -1.66 -7.64
CA TYR A 12 4.79 -2.17 -6.45
C TYR A 12 5.79 -1.15 -5.88
N GLN A 13 6.62 -0.56 -6.74
CA GLN A 13 7.61 0.44 -6.32
C GLN A 13 6.96 1.67 -5.70
N GLY A 14 5.86 2.15 -6.28
CA GLY A 14 5.13 3.31 -5.75
C GLY A 14 4.46 3.04 -4.41
N CYS A 15 3.84 1.85 -4.24
CA CYS A 15 3.26 1.43 -2.96
C CYS A 15 4.34 1.25 -1.88
N LEU A 16 5.45 0.64 -2.24
CA LEU A 16 6.59 0.46 -1.34
C LEU A 16 7.18 1.81 -0.90
N PHE A 17 7.34 2.74 -1.85
CA PHE A 17 7.84 4.07 -1.56
C PHE A 17 6.91 4.85 -0.61
N ALA A 18 5.60 4.81 -0.87
CA ALA A 18 4.59 5.43 0.00
C ALA A 18 4.65 4.88 1.43
N ALA A 19 4.74 3.54 1.57
CA ALA A 19 4.85 2.90 2.88
C ALA A 19 6.16 3.27 3.62
N ILE A 20 7.29 3.37 2.91
CA ILE A 20 8.57 3.79 3.50
C ILE A 20 8.50 5.24 3.98
N ILE A 21 7.97 6.16 3.17
CA ILE A 21 7.81 7.57 3.56
C ILE A 21 6.90 7.67 4.79
N HIS A 22 5.75 6.99 4.76
CA HIS A 22 4.84 6.97 5.89
C HIS A 22 5.52 6.46 7.16
N ALA A 23 6.26 5.34 7.08
CA ALA A 23 6.95 4.74 8.22
C ALA A 23 8.03 5.65 8.84
N ILE A 24 8.64 6.53 8.03
CA ILE A 24 9.60 7.54 8.52
C ILE A 24 8.89 8.69 9.24
N LEU A 25 7.69 9.05 8.79
CA LEU A 25 7.01 10.28 9.19
C LEU A 25 5.87 10.08 10.18
N VAL A 26 5.39 8.85 10.35
CA VAL A 26 4.24 8.56 11.22
C VAL A 26 4.47 8.98 12.68
N GLY A 27 5.71 9.03 13.14
CA GLY A 27 6.03 9.53 14.47
C GLY A 27 5.75 11.02 14.67
N GLU A 28 5.79 11.82 13.60
CA GLU A 28 5.41 13.24 13.61
C GLU A 28 3.90 13.43 13.45
N TYR A 29 3.21 12.44 12.86
CA TYR A 29 1.78 12.44 12.57
C TYR A 29 1.11 11.14 13.05
N PRO A 30 1.17 10.80 14.35
CA PRO A 30 0.66 9.51 14.86
C PRO A 30 -0.86 9.33 14.64
N GLU A 31 -1.60 10.43 14.46
CA GLU A 31 -3.01 10.39 14.06
C GLU A 31 -3.25 9.87 12.64
N LEU A 32 -2.19 9.75 11.81
CA LEU A 32 -2.25 9.23 10.45
C LEU A 32 -1.73 7.78 10.34
N ASN A 33 -1.46 7.09 11.47
CA ASN A 33 -0.85 5.76 11.49
C ASN A 33 -1.63 4.67 10.73
N TYR A 34 -2.89 4.92 10.39
CA TYR A 34 -3.75 4.04 9.59
C TYR A 34 -3.72 4.33 8.09
N GLU A 35 -3.02 5.39 7.62
CA GLU A 35 -3.07 5.77 6.20
C GLU A 35 -2.35 4.76 5.32
N HIS A 36 -1.22 4.23 5.76
CA HIS A 36 -0.47 3.21 5.05
C HIS A 36 -0.03 2.10 6.00
N SER A 37 -0.15 0.85 5.55
CA SER A 37 0.39 -0.31 6.25
C SER A 37 0.87 -1.37 5.27
N TRP A 38 1.77 -2.23 5.74
CA TRP A 38 2.30 -3.35 4.97
C TRP A 38 2.27 -4.63 5.80
N ASP A 39 1.27 -5.47 5.60
CA ASP A 39 1.11 -6.74 6.31
C ASP A 39 1.45 -7.92 5.38
N GLY A 40 2.61 -8.51 5.59
CA GLY A 40 3.10 -9.64 4.80
C GLY A 40 3.19 -9.32 3.30
N LEU A 41 2.20 -9.77 2.53
CA LEU A 41 2.10 -9.52 1.08
C LEU A 41 1.20 -8.32 0.74
N ASN A 42 0.55 -7.73 1.73
CA ASN A 42 -0.55 -6.81 1.54
C ASN A 42 -0.14 -5.38 1.87
N TYR A 43 -0.19 -4.51 0.88
CA TYR A 43 -0.16 -3.07 1.07
C TYR A 43 -1.58 -2.55 1.23
N SER A 44 -1.84 -1.79 2.25
CA SER A 44 -3.13 -1.12 2.46
C SER A 44 -2.96 0.38 2.56
N MET A 45 -3.93 1.11 2.03
CA MET A 45 -4.03 2.56 2.09
C MET A 45 -5.44 3.01 2.45
N ASN A 46 -5.55 4.05 3.28
CA ASN A 46 -6.82 4.64 3.71
C ASN A 46 -6.68 6.17 3.76
N ASN A 47 -7.59 6.89 3.13
CA ASN A 47 -7.53 8.36 3.05
C ASN A 47 -8.37 9.09 4.10
N SER A 48 -8.88 8.43 5.14
CA SER A 48 -9.77 9.01 6.17
C SER A 48 -11.10 9.59 5.66
N CYS A 49 -11.26 9.69 4.35
CA CYS A 49 -12.46 10.23 3.69
C CYS A 49 -13.41 9.11 3.21
N GLY A 50 -13.17 7.87 3.64
CA GLY A 50 -13.99 6.72 3.30
C GLY A 50 -13.55 5.98 2.03
N CYS A 51 -12.35 6.22 1.52
CA CYS A 51 -11.76 5.41 0.47
C CYS A 51 -10.58 4.60 1.00
N ARG A 52 -10.51 3.32 0.62
CA ARG A 52 -9.45 2.37 0.95
C ARG A 52 -9.01 1.60 -0.28
N ALA A 53 -7.75 1.19 -0.28
CA ALA A 53 -7.22 0.22 -1.22
C ALA A 53 -6.44 -0.85 -0.48
N THR A 54 -6.53 -2.09 -0.94
CA THR A 54 -5.62 -3.17 -0.53
C THR A 54 -5.07 -3.85 -1.76
N ILE A 55 -3.76 -3.98 -1.82
CA ILE A 55 -3.05 -4.62 -2.93
C ILE A 55 -2.19 -5.75 -2.40
N THR A 56 -2.45 -6.96 -2.83
CA THR A 56 -1.64 -8.15 -2.52
C THR A 56 -0.59 -8.33 -3.59
N PHE A 57 0.69 -8.31 -3.21
CA PHE A 57 1.86 -8.56 -4.07
C PHE A 57 2.41 -9.95 -3.82
N HIS A 58 1.76 -10.97 -4.39
CA HIS A 58 2.25 -12.35 -4.31
C HIS A 58 3.34 -12.61 -5.35
N SER A 59 4.20 -13.61 -5.13
CA SER A 59 5.32 -13.94 -6.03
C SER A 59 4.93 -14.20 -7.50
N ARG A 60 3.68 -14.60 -7.77
CA ARG A 60 3.14 -14.85 -9.12
C ARG A 60 2.01 -13.92 -9.52
N TYR A 61 1.29 -13.38 -8.57
CA TYR A 61 0.02 -12.68 -8.80
C TYR A 61 -0.04 -11.35 -8.08
N ILE A 62 -0.82 -10.44 -8.63
CA ILE A 62 -1.17 -9.18 -8.01
C ILE A 62 -2.69 -9.10 -7.99
N VAL A 63 -3.25 -8.67 -6.86
CA VAL A 63 -4.69 -8.39 -6.71
C VAL A 63 -4.83 -7.05 -6.01
N ALA A 64 -5.61 -6.16 -6.60
CA ALA A 64 -5.98 -4.88 -5.99
C ALA A 64 -7.49 -4.79 -5.87
N VAL A 65 -7.96 -4.36 -4.72
CA VAL A 65 -9.36 -4.03 -4.46
C VAL A 65 -9.48 -2.64 -3.87
N PHE A 66 -10.57 -1.97 -4.21
CA PHE A 66 -10.89 -0.62 -3.77
C PHE A 66 -12.24 -0.62 -3.06
N GLN A 67 -12.35 0.18 -2.02
CA GLN A 67 -13.59 0.41 -1.30
C GLN A 67 -13.77 1.92 -1.12
N ASP A 68 -14.64 2.52 -1.90
CA ASP A 68 -15.08 3.91 -1.75
C ASP A 68 -16.51 3.91 -1.22
N TYR A 69 -16.69 4.34 0.03
CA TYR A 69 -18.01 4.31 0.68
C TYR A 69 -19.07 5.15 -0.03
N SER A 70 -18.65 6.19 -0.75
CA SER A 70 -19.55 7.03 -1.53
C SER A 70 -20.04 6.35 -2.82
N ARG A 71 -19.38 5.27 -3.24
CA ARG A 71 -19.61 4.54 -4.50
C ARG A 71 -20.16 3.13 -4.31
N VAL A 72 -20.39 2.72 -3.06
CA VAL A 72 -20.97 1.40 -2.79
C VAL A 72 -22.38 1.32 -3.37
N ILE A 73 -22.60 0.31 -4.22
CA ILE A 73 -23.92 0.02 -4.79
C ILE A 73 -24.62 -0.97 -3.87
N PRO A 74 -25.76 -0.59 -3.22
CA PRO A 74 -26.47 -1.48 -2.34
C PRO A 74 -26.86 -2.80 -3.02
N GLY A 75 -26.55 -3.92 -2.37
CA GLY A 75 -26.87 -5.27 -2.87
C GLY A 75 -25.95 -5.82 -3.95
N LYS A 76 -25.00 -5.05 -4.46
CA LYS A 76 -24.00 -5.56 -5.39
C LYS A 76 -22.94 -6.36 -4.63
N ASN A 77 -22.69 -7.60 -5.08
CA ASN A 77 -21.73 -8.49 -4.45
C ASN A 77 -20.30 -8.17 -4.91
N ALA A 78 -19.33 -8.23 -3.99
CA ALA A 78 -17.90 -8.05 -4.30
C ALA A 78 -17.42 -8.95 -5.45
N TYR A 79 -17.91 -10.18 -5.53
CA TYR A 79 -17.53 -11.13 -6.57
C TYR A 79 -17.98 -10.75 -7.99
N GLU A 80 -18.93 -9.83 -8.13
CA GLU A 80 -19.31 -9.29 -9.45
C GLU A 80 -18.19 -8.42 -10.04
N TYR A 81 -17.44 -7.72 -9.21
CA TYR A 81 -16.27 -6.95 -9.61
C TYR A 81 -15.07 -7.85 -9.96
N LEU A 82 -15.07 -9.11 -9.49
CA LEU A 82 -14.03 -10.10 -9.73
C LEU A 82 -14.39 -11.07 -10.87
N CYS A 83 -15.48 -10.78 -11.60
CA CYS A 83 -15.93 -11.62 -12.71
C CYS A 83 -14.82 -11.80 -13.76
N GLY A 84 -14.54 -13.06 -14.13
CA GLY A 84 -13.47 -13.41 -15.07
C GLY A 84 -12.08 -13.55 -14.45
N MET A 85 -11.93 -13.34 -13.14
CA MET A 85 -10.67 -13.60 -12.43
C MET A 85 -10.34 -15.11 -12.49
N PRO A 86 -9.10 -15.48 -12.86
CA PRO A 86 -8.67 -16.89 -12.83
C PRO A 86 -8.75 -17.48 -11.41
N GLU A 87 -9.13 -18.76 -11.32
CA GLU A 87 -9.38 -19.44 -10.03
C GLU A 87 -8.21 -19.33 -9.04
N GLY A 88 -6.97 -19.45 -9.52
CA GLY A 88 -5.78 -19.34 -8.67
C GLY A 88 -5.59 -17.94 -8.06
N ILE A 89 -5.95 -16.89 -8.82
CA ILE A 89 -5.92 -15.51 -8.34
C ILE A 89 -7.10 -15.26 -7.40
N LEU A 90 -8.28 -15.79 -7.70
CA LEU A 90 -9.46 -15.66 -6.85
C LEU A 90 -9.24 -16.29 -5.47
N LYS A 91 -8.60 -17.46 -5.41
CA LYS A 91 -8.22 -18.08 -4.12
C LYS A 91 -7.28 -17.20 -3.31
N LEU A 92 -6.29 -16.58 -3.95
CA LEU A 92 -5.42 -15.61 -3.29
C LEU A 92 -6.21 -14.39 -2.80
N ALA A 93 -7.07 -13.82 -3.64
CA ALA A 93 -7.91 -12.70 -3.26
C ALA A 93 -8.77 -13.00 -2.01
N GLN A 94 -9.36 -14.19 -1.95
CA GLN A 94 -10.18 -14.64 -0.83
C GLN A 94 -9.37 -14.87 0.46
N ALA A 95 -8.15 -15.41 0.32
CA ALA A 95 -7.29 -15.70 1.47
C ALA A 95 -6.62 -14.44 2.04
N GLU A 96 -6.35 -13.45 1.20
CA GLU A 96 -5.54 -12.28 1.52
C GLU A 96 -6.34 -10.99 1.31
N THR A 97 -6.40 -10.46 0.09
CA THR A 97 -6.85 -9.12 -0.25
C THR A 97 -8.25 -8.76 0.29
N LEU A 98 -9.21 -9.69 0.18
CA LEU A 98 -10.59 -9.45 0.60
C LEU A 98 -10.76 -9.42 2.13
N GLN A 99 -9.80 -9.91 2.90
CA GLN A 99 -9.84 -9.89 4.36
C GLN A 99 -9.74 -8.46 4.92
N TYR A 100 -9.16 -7.52 4.17
CA TYR A 100 -8.99 -6.13 4.58
C TYR A 100 -10.18 -5.23 4.26
N VAL A 101 -11.16 -5.74 3.50
CA VAL A 101 -12.35 -4.97 3.06
C VAL A 101 -13.66 -5.61 3.54
N LEU A 102 -13.58 -6.41 4.61
CA LEU A 102 -14.75 -7.01 5.25
C LEU A 102 -15.59 -5.95 5.97
N ARG A 103 -16.91 -6.08 5.88
CA ARG A 103 -17.89 -5.25 6.59
C ARG A 103 -19.02 -6.09 7.13
N ASP A 104 -19.57 -5.66 8.25
CA ASP A 104 -20.85 -6.15 8.73
C ASP A 104 -21.99 -5.45 7.96
N GLU A 105 -22.72 -6.20 7.17
CA GLU A 105 -23.94 -5.77 6.52
C GLU A 105 -25.13 -6.59 7.07
N ASN A 106 -25.87 -6.01 7.99
CA ASN A 106 -27.04 -6.62 8.62
C ASN A 106 -26.75 -7.93 9.38
N GLY A 107 -25.59 -8.03 10.04
CA GLY A 107 -25.16 -9.21 10.80
C GLY A 107 -24.43 -10.25 9.96
N GLU A 108 -24.14 -9.96 8.69
CA GLU A 108 -23.33 -10.80 7.81
C GLU A 108 -22.00 -10.09 7.48
N ILE A 109 -20.89 -10.72 7.87
CA ILE A 109 -19.55 -10.21 7.54
C ILE A 109 -19.19 -10.65 6.13
N LYS A 110 -19.02 -9.71 5.23
CA LYS A 110 -18.68 -9.97 3.82
C LYS A 110 -17.79 -8.88 3.23
N PRO A 111 -17.02 -9.19 2.15
CA PRO A 111 -16.23 -8.19 1.46
C PRO A 111 -17.14 -7.19 0.74
N VAL A 112 -16.82 -5.90 0.90
CA VAL A 112 -17.46 -4.79 0.19
C VAL A 112 -16.40 -4.05 -0.59
N ILE A 113 -16.49 -4.08 -1.92
CA ILE A 113 -15.58 -3.37 -2.82
C ILE A 113 -16.36 -2.59 -3.87
N THR A 114 -15.72 -1.61 -4.47
CA THR A 114 -16.30 -0.77 -5.52
C THR A 114 -15.55 -0.90 -6.84
N ALA A 115 -14.30 -1.37 -6.82
CA ALA A 115 -13.51 -1.69 -7.99
C ALA A 115 -12.43 -2.72 -7.67
N ALA A 116 -11.89 -3.36 -8.71
CA ALA A 116 -10.78 -4.31 -8.58
C ALA A 116 -10.00 -4.43 -9.89
N PHE A 117 -8.72 -4.77 -9.77
CA PHE A 117 -7.93 -5.34 -10.86
C PHE A 117 -7.01 -6.45 -10.34
N TRP A 118 -6.54 -7.29 -11.23
CA TRP A 118 -5.69 -8.44 -10.90
C TRP A 118 -4.81 -8.83 -12.08
N GLY A 119 -3.82 -9.67 -11.83
CA GLY A 119 -2.98 -10.21 -12.90
C GLY A 119 -1.72 -10.86 -12.40
N THR A 120 -0.70 -10.79 -13.24
CA THR A 120 0.66 -11.26 -12.98
C THR A 120 1.62 -10.07 -12.92
N TRP A 121 2.93 -10.36 -12.81
CA TRP A 121 3.96 -9.32 -12.89
C TRP A 121 4.21 -8.80 -14.32
N GLU A 122 3.59 -9.41 -15.34
CA GLU A 122 3.68 -9.00 -16.75
C GLU A 122 2.50 -8.14 -17.17
N GLU A 123 1.28 -8.48 -16.71
CA GLU A 123 0.07 -7.76 -17.12
C GLU A 123 -1.03 -7.78 -16.07
N LEU A 124 -1.85 -6.73 -16.10
CA LEU A 124 -3.02 -6.57 -15.25
C LEU A 124 -4.29 -6.55 -16.08
N SER A 125 -5.38 -7.05 -15.50
CA SER A 125 -6.70 -7.13 -16.11
C SER A 125 -7.80 -6.79 -15.10
N SER A 126 -8.98 -6.43 -15.58
CA SER A 126 -10.17 -6.20 -14.77
C SER A 126 -11.45 -6.61 -15.50
N SER A 127 -12.54 -6.71 -14.78
CA SER A 127 -13.92 -6.72 -15.34
C SER A 127 -14.42 -5.31 -15.66
N GLN A 128 -13.69 -4.28 -15.26
CA GLN A 128 -14.03 -2.86 -15.40
C GLN A 128 -12.99 -2.15 -16.28
N THR A 129 -13.35 -1.02 -16.89
CA THR A 129 -12.38 -0.14 -17.54
C THR A 129 -11.50 0.56 -16.50
N TRP A 130 -10.33 1.07 -16.90
CA TRP A 130 -9.48 1.84 -16.01
C TRP A 130 -10.18 3.11 -15.49
N SER A 131 -10.98 3.78 -16.34
CA SER A 131 -11.78 4.93 -15.92
C SER A 131 -12.78 4.57 -14.83
N ASP A 132 -13.47 3.45 -14.97
CA ASP A 132 -14.41 2.97 -13.95
C ASP A 132 -13.70 2.65 -12.63
N ILE A 133 -12.53 1.99 -12.69
CA ILE A 133 -11.73 1.70 -11.50
C ILE A 133 -11.31 3.00 -10.83
N TRP A 134 -10.81 3.97 -11.60
CA TRP A 134 -10.37 5.26 -11.09
C TRP A 134 -11.49 6.00 -10.36
N GLU A 135 -12.67 6.10 -10.98
CA GLU A 135 -13.83 6.79 -10.42
C GLU A 135 -14.45 6.08 -9.19
N ASN A 136 -14.19 4.78 -9.04
CA ASN A 136 -14.75 3.96 -7.96
C ASN A 136 -13.71 3.56 -6.90
N GLY A 137 -12.71 4.40 -6.67
CA GLY A 137 -11.74 4.25 -5.59
C GLY A 137 -10.28 4.14 -6.03
N GLY A 138 -10.01 3.84 -7.32
CA GLY A 138 -8.65 3.71 -7.84
C GLY A 138 -7.81 5.00 -7.75
N TYR A 139 -8.47 6.15 -7.70
CA TYR A 139 -7.83 7.47 -7.54
C TYR A 139 -6.99 7.59 -6.26
N ILE A 140 -7.25 6.77 -5.24
CA ILE A 140 -6.47 6.75 -4.00
C ILE A 140 -4.99 6.41 -4.25
N LEU A 141 -4.70 5.75 -5.38
CA LEU A 141 -3.32 5.39 -5.77
C LEU A 141 -2.64 6.49 -6.61
N GLU A 142 -3.20 7.69 -6.71
CA GLU A 142 -2.64 8.74 -7.58
C GLU A 142 -1.14 8.92 -7.36
N ASN A 143 -0.70 9.11 -6.13
CA ASN A 143 0.71 9.34 -5.81
C ASN A 143 1.60 8.14 -6.07
N GLN A 144 1.11 6.91 -5.84
CA GLN A 144 1.84 5.66 -6.08
C GLN A 144 2.05 5.38 -7.58
N LEU A 145 1.18 5.92 -8.43
CA LEU A 145 1.23 5.72 -9.88
C LEU A 145 2.05 6.77 -10.62
N LEU A 146 2.42 7.86 -9.96
CA LEU A 146 3.26 8.91 -10.55
C LEU A 146 4.68 8.40 -10.86
N PRO A 147 5.37 9.00 -11.84
CA PRO A 147 6.81 8.84 -11.98
C PRO A 147 7.52 9.17 -10.65
N HIS A 148 8.54 8.39 -10.30
CA HIS A 148 9.19 8.45 -8.98
C HIS A 148 9.50 9.88 -8.50
N GLN A 149 10.10 10.72 -9.33
CA GLN A 149 10.43 12.10 -8.96
C GLN A 149 9.17 12.94 -8.65
N GLN A 150 8.07 12.75 -9.39
CA GLN A 150 6.82 13.46 -9.14
C GLN A 150 6.13 12.93 -7.87
N SER A 151 6.12 11.62 -7.67
CA SER A 151 5.63 10.99 -6.45
C SER A 151 6.38 11.52 -5.22
N PHE A 152 7.71 11.66 -5.34
CA PHE A 152 8.55 12.21 -4.28
C PHE A 152 8.15 13.64 -3.90
N MET A 153 7.98 14.53 -4.89
CA MET A 153 7.54 15.91 -4.66
C MET A 153 6.14 15.97 -4.03
N ARG A 154 5.23 15.07 -4.41
CA ARG A 154 3.88 15.00 -3.82
C ARG A 154 3.91 14.58 -2.36
N TRP A 155 4.76 13.63 -2.00
CA TRP A 155 4.93 13.23 -0.60
C TRP A 155 5.61 14.30 0.24
N ASP A 156 6.57 15.02 -0.35
CA ASP A 156 7.18 16.19 0.30
C ASP A 156 6.14 17.29 0.55
N ASP A 157 5.33 17.63 -0.46
CA ASP A 157 4.23 18.59 -0.31
C ASP A 157 3.20 18.16 0.75
N TYR A 158 2.96 16.85 0.90
CA TYR A 158 1.98 16.30 1.84
C TYR A 158 2.49 16.27 3.28
N TYR A 159 3.72 15.79 3.49
CA TYR A 159 4.27 15.57 4.83
C TYR A 159 5.32 16.61 5.26
N GLY A 160 5.93 17.37 4.35
CA GLY A 160 6.97 18.34 4.67
C GLY A 160 8.30 17.68 5.07
N LEU A 161 8.82 16.76 4.24
CA LEU A 161 10.03 16.01 4.53
C LEU A 161 11.28 16.90 4.68
N SER A 162 12.10 16.64 5.68
CA SER A 162 13.45 17.19 5.74
C SER A 162 14.39 16.52 4.72
N ASP A 163 15.49 17.20 4.36
CA ASP A 163 16.51 16.63 3.47
C ASP A 163 17.03 15.26 3.96
N GLY A 164 17.17 15.09 5.28
CA GLY A 164 17.61 13.84 5.90
C GLY A 164 16.59 12.70 5.75
N GLN A 165 15.31 12.99 5.95
CA GLN A 165 14.21 12.04 5.75
C GLN A 165 14.08 11.66 4.27
N MET A 166 14.24 12.62 3.37
CA MET A 166 14.25 12.41 1.93
C MET A 166 15.34 11.43 1.49
N GLN A 167 16.57 11.65 1.97
CA GLN A 167 17.72 10.78 1.69
C GLN A 167 17.51 9.38 2.30
N LEU A 168 16.97 9.31 3.51
CA LEU A 168 16.64 8.03 4.16
C LEU A 168 15.59 7.25 3.35
N ALA A 169 14.49 7.90 2.94
CA ALA A 169 13.44 7.25 2.17
C ALA A 169 13.98 6.68 0.85
N GLN A 170 14.81 7.45 0.12
CA GLN A 170 15.43 6.97 -1.11
C GLN A 170 16.40 5.80 -0.86
N SER A 171 17.24 5.90 0.16
CA SER A 171 18.17 4.82 0.54
C SER A 171 17.44 3.52 0.88
N LEU A 172 16.36 3.61 1.66
CA LEU A 172 15.56 2.45 2.04
C LEU A 172 14.85 1.82 0.84
N LEU A 173 14.29 2.63 -0.06
CA LEU A 173 13.69 2.13 -1.30
C LEU A 173 14.72 1.38 -2.14
N ASP A 174 15.89 1.97 -2.38
CA ASP A 174 16.94 1.36 -3.20
C ASP A 174 17.41 0.02 -2.61
N ARG A 175 17.63 -0.03 -1.29
CA ARG A 175 18.02 -1.26 -0.56
C ARG A 175 16.94 -2.33 -0.64
N ARG A 176 15.66 -1.96 -0.48
CA ARG A 176 14.55 -2.89 -0.56
C ARG A 176 14.32 -3.42 -1.96
N LEU A 177 14.54 -2.60 -2.99
CA LEU A 177 14.45 -3.02 -4.40
C LEU A 177 15.64 -3.88 -4.83
N ALA A 178 16.81 -3.69 -4.23
CA ALA A 178 17.99 -4.52 -4.47
C ALA A 178 17.84 -5.93 -3.87
N ASP A 179 17.23 -6.03 -2.68
CA ASP A 179 16.92 -7.31 -2.01
C ASP A 179 15.61 -7.20 -1.23
N ALA A 180 14.53 -7.71 -1.83
CA ALA A 180 13.18 -7.63 -1.25
C ALA A 180 13.02 -8.43 0.06
N GLY A 181 13.85 -9.44 0.30
CA GLY A 181 13.73 -10.35 1.45
C GLY A 181 14.67 -10.03 2.61
N ALA A 182 15.79 -9.35 2.36
CA ALA A 182 16.79 -9.10 3.40
C ALA A 182 16.29 -8.11 4.47
N PRO A 183 16.55 -8.35 5.76
CA PRO A 183 16.30 -7.36 6.79
C PRO A 183 17.23 -6.14 6.57
N ILE A 184 16.67 -4.94 6.70
CA ILE A 184 17.43 -3.70 6.65
C ILE A 184 17.64 -3.20 8.07
N LEU A 185 18.89 -3.04 8.48
CA LEU A 185 19.23 -2.40 9.76
C LEU A 185 19.62 -0.96 9.50
N LEU A 186 18.99 -0.02 10.18
CA LEU A 186 19.36 1.39 10.14
C LEU A 186 20.67 1.61 10.90
N SER A 187 21.53 2.48 10.38
CA SER A 187 22.63 3.02 11.17
C SER A 187 22.11 4.03 12.21
N PRO A 188 22.88 4.35 13.27
CA PRO A 188 22.51 5.41 14.21
C PRO A 188 22.24 6.77 13.54
N GLN A 189 22.99 7.10 12.48
CA GLN A 189 22.80 8.33 11.72
C GLN A 189 21.47 8.32 10.94
N GLU A 190 21.08 7.19 10.34
CA GLU A 190 19.81 7.04 9.66
C GLU A 190 18.63 7.11 10.64
N ALA A 191 18.75 6.43 11.78
CA ALA A 191 17.74 6.48 12.84
C ALA A 191 17.55 7.90 13.42
N GLY A 192 18.60 8.73 13.39
CA GLY A 192 18.54 10.14 13.78
C GLY A 192 17.68 11.03 12.87
N ASN A 193 17.16 10.51 11.74
CA ASN A 193 16.18 11.21 10.89
C ASN A 193 14.73 10.84 11.19
N LEU A 194 14.48 10.01 12.18
CA LEU A 194 13.13 9.72 12.70
C LEU A 194 12.80 10.69 13.81
N TYR A 195 11.65 11.31 13.77
CA TYR A 195 11.22 12.32 14.76
C TYR A 195 9.87 11.93 15.38
N GLY A 196 9.52 12.60 16.47
CA GLY A 196 8.24 12.42 17.14
C GLY A 196 8.14 11.08 17.89
N ASP A 197 7.08 10.34 17.67
CA ASP A 197 6.84 9.03 18.28
C ASP A 197 7.66 7.93 17.59
N ILE A 198 8.81 7.60 18.19
CA ILE A 198 9.73 6.58 17.62
C ILE A 198 9.14 5.16 17.71
N GLU A 199 8.21 4.89 18.61
CA GLU A 199 7.55 3.58 18.70
C GLU A 199 6.65 3.36 17.48
N GLU A 200 5.89 4.38 17.05
CA GLU A 200 5.08 4.33 15.83
C GLU A 200 5.95 4.17 14.58
N CYS A 201 7.04 4.95 14.45
CA CYS A 201 8.00 4.75 13.35
C CYS A 201 8.57 3.33 13.35
N THR A 202 8.93 2.80 14.53
CA THR A 202 9.50 1.46 14.66
C THR A 202 8.50 0.40 14.21
N ALA A 203 7.25 0.49 14.65
CA ALA A 203 6.19 -0.45 14.28
C ALA A 203 6.00 -0.47 12.76
N SER A 204 5.84 0.70 12.13
CA SER A 204 5.64 0.83 10.68
C SER A 204 6.87 0.37 9.87
N LEU A 205 8.09 0.66 10.32
CA LEU A 205 9.32 0.19 9.68
C LEU A 205 9.46 -1.35 9.77
N GLN A 206 9.05 -1.95 10.89
CA GLN A 206 9.07 -3.41 11.06
C GLN A 206 8.14 -4.14 10.09
N GLU A 207 7.00 -3.58 9.74
CA GLU A 207 6.12 -4.11 8.68
C GLU A 207 6.88 -4.26 7.35
N LEU A 208 7.84 -3.37 7.09
CA LEU A 208 8.70 -3.36 5.91
C LEU A 208 10.01 -4.17 6.11
N ASN A 209 10.14 -4.94 7.20
CA ASN A 209 11.36 -5.66 7.57
C ASN A 209 12.58 -4.73 7.71
N ILE A 210 12.35 -3.51 8.24
CA ILE A 210 13.37 -2.49 8.53
C ILE A 210 13.44 -2.31 10.06
N PHE A 211 14.65 -2.31 10.62
CA PHE A 211 14.88 -2.33 12.07
C PHE A 211 15.79 -1.19 12.49
N LEU A 212 15.53 -0.63 13.66
CA LEU A 212 16.41 0.35 14.31
C LEU A 212 17.67 -0.34 14.84
N PRO A 213 18.78 0.42 15.00
CA PRO A 213 19.98 -0.09 15.68
C PRO A 213 19.66 -0.46 17.13
N ALA A 214 20.35 -1.48 17.65
CA ALA A 214 20.25 -1.79 19.07
C ALA A 214 20.68 -0.56 19.90
N PRO A 215 19.99 -0.25 21.01
CA PRO A 215 20.42 0.82 21.90
C PRO A 215 21.86 0.57 22.33
N GLU A 216 22.70 1.62 22.26
CA GLU A 216 24.04 1.54 22.83
C GLU A 216 23.90 1.27 24.33
N MET A 217 24.35 0.10 24.78
CA MET A 217 24.48 -0.16 26.23
C MET A 217 25.58 0.74 26.75
N ASP A 218 25.21 1.74 27.55
CA ASP A 218 26.16 2.55 28.32
C ASP A 218 27.14 1.61 29.06
N ARG A 219 28.42 1.70 28.68
CA ARG A 219 29.50 0.97 29.29
C ARG A 219 30.06 1.75 30.47
#